data_dd25cf94d92e775d9eec64bdff63ac55
#
_entry.id   dd25cf94d92e775d9eec64bdff63ac55
#
_cell.length_a   1.000
_cell.length_b   1.000
_cell.length_c   1.000
_cell.angle_alpha   90.00
_cell.angle_beta   90.00
_cell.angle_gamma   90.00
#
_symmetry.space_group_name_H-M   'P 1'
#
loop_
_entity.id
_entity.type
_entity.pdbx_description
1 polymer ?
#
loop_
_entity_poly.entity_id
_entity_poly.type
_entity_poly.pdbx_seq_one_letter_code
_entity_poly.pdbx_strand_id
1 'polypeptide(L)'
;MQVEVKNLTYTYSEKSKDLAVRALDNVSLTINEGEFFGIIGQTGSGKTTFVQHLNGLIKITNENSAIQIGQFKLQDKKCDYLGLRAKVGMVFQYPEHQLFAETVFEDVAFALKNFEPNLGEVEIQDRVRSAIEMVGLNYQKVKDKSPFELSGGQKRRVAIAGVIVARPEVLVLDEPAAGLDPQGKKDFLKLLHTLHEEFVKTIIIVSHDMNVISEHCTKVAVFSSGKICAVGTPKQVFNNYELIERLNLDLPTTAKIIKKLKEKGIEIDCDLTVKEFVKAIKDKGERL
;
A
#
# COMPACT_ATOMS: atom_id res chain seq x y z
N MET A 1 11.68 -1.32 -8.31
CA MET A 1 11.54 -0.18 -9.28
C MET A 1 11.26 1.10 -8.52
N GLN A 2 11.91 2.22 -8.92
CA GLN A 2 11.60 3.57 -8.44
C GLN A 2 10.29 4.07 -9.06
N VAL A 3 9.52 4.84 -8.29
CA VAL A 3 8.31 5.55 -8.72
C VAL A 3 8.57 7.05 -8.66
N GLU A 4 8.46 7.74 -9.78
CA GLU A 4 8.62 9.20 -9.87
C GLU A 4 7.33 9.82 -10.42
N VAL A 5 6.75 10.75 -9.67
CA VAL A 5 5.54 11.51 -10.02
C VAL A 5 5.88 12.98 -10.05
N LYS A 6 5.53 13.67 -11.14
CA LYS A 6 5.77 15.11 -11.33
C LYS A 6 4.47 15.82 -11.68
N ASN A 7 4.14 16.85 -10.92
CA ASN A 7 3.04 17.80 -11.15
C ASN A 7 1.68 17.12 -11.43
N LEU A 8 1.43 15.95 -10.80
CA LEU A 8 0.20 15.19 -11.04
C LEU A 8 -1.01 16.01 -10.58
N THR A 9 -1.84 16.37 -11.54
CA THR A 9 -3.09 17.08 -11.31
C THR A 9 -4.23 16.28 -11.94
N TYR A 10 -5.28 16.01 -11.20
CA TYR A 10 -6.43 15.26 -11.67
C TYR A 10 -7.74 15.79 -11.11
N THR A 11 -8.72 15.93 -11.99
CA THR A 11 -10.06 16.39 -11.66
C THR A 11 -11.08 15.38 -12.15
N TYR A 12 -11.92 14.87 -11.25
CA TYR A 12 -13.11 14.13 -11.66
C TYR A 12 -14.10 15.13 -12.26
N SER A 13 -14.46 14.92 -13.52
CA SER A 13 -15.51 15.69 -14.19
C SER A 13 -16.75 14.83 -14.34
N GLU A 14 -17.85 15.23 -13.71
CA GLU A 14 -19.17 14.74 -14.13
C GLU A 14 -19.63 15.50 -15.37
N LYS A 15 -20.63 14.93 -16.10
CA LYS A 15 -21.18 15.53 -17.34
C LYS A 15 -21.72 16.97 -17.16
N SER A 16 -21.95 17.42 -15.92
CA SER A 16 -22.25 18.81 -15.58
C SER A 16 -21.00 19.50 -15.04
N LYS A 17 -20.56 20.59 -15.70
CA LYS A 17 -19.36 21.37 -15.32
C LYS A 17 -19.35 21.89 -13.88
N ASP A 18 -20.49 21.91 -13.21
CA ASP A 18 -20.65 22.48 -11.87
C ASP A 18 -20.26 21.52 -10.73
N LEU A 19 -19.91 20.24 -11.04
CA LEU A 19 -19.54 19.23 -10.05
C LEU A 19 -18.12 18.69 -10.24
N ALA A 20 -17.22 19.48 -10.83
CA ALA A 20 -15.83 19.07 -10.99
C ALA A 20 -15.08 19.07 -9.65
N VAL A 21 -14.61 17.91 -9.20
CA VAL A 21 -13.83 17.77 -7.96
C VAL A 21 -12.36 17.55 -8.30
N ARG A 22 -11.51 18.53 -7.96
CA ARG A 22 -10.06 18.38 -8.08
C ARG A 22 -9.55 17.45 -7.00
N ALA A 23 -9.25 16.22 -7.36
CA ALA A 23 -8.79 15.18 -6.44
C ALA A 23 -7.28 15.23 -6.18
N LEU A 24 -6.49 15.68 -7.17
CA LEU A 24 -5.05 15.89 -7.06
C LEU A 24 -4.68 17.25 -7.64
N ASP A 25 -3.82 17.99 -6.94
CA ASP A 25 -3.39 19.34 -7.29
C ASP A 25 -1.87 19.48 -7.19
N ASN A 26 -1.19 19.36 -8.34
CA ASN A 26 0.25 19.50 -8.47
C ASN A 26 1.08 18.60 -7.54
N VAL A 27 0.71 17.31 -7.47
CA VAL A 27 1.39 16.34 -6.63
C VAL A 27 2.69 15.88 -7.27
N SER A 28 3.81 16.06 -6.56
CA SER A 28 5.13 15.56 -6.95
C SER A 28 5.70 14.71 -5.82
N LEU A 29 6.17 13.50 -6.16
CA LEU A 29 6.68 12.53 -5.18
C LEU A 29 7.64 11.56 -5.84
N THR A 30 8.74 11.26 -5.15
CA THR A 30 9.65 10.19 -5.52
C THR A 30 9.65 9.13 -4.43
N ILE A 31 9.37 7.86 -4.82
CA ILE A 31 9.47 6.69 -3.96
C ILE A 31 10.61 5.83 -4.50
N ASN A 32 11.63 5.61 -3.68
CA ASN A 32 12.81 4.87 -4.11
C ASN A 32 12.56 3.36 -4.08
N GLU A 33 13.31 2.63 -4.90
CA GLU A 33 13.35 1.17 -4.79
C GLU A 33 13.82 0.75 -3.39
N GLY A 34 13.19 -0.26 -2.83
CA GLY A 34 13.49 -0.77 -1.49
C GLY A 34 12.69 -0.11 -0.37
N GLU A 35 11.91 0.95 -0.64
CA GLU A 35 11.12 1.60 0.38
C GLU A 35 9.83 0.83 0.71
N PHE A 36 9.52 0.74 1.98
CA PHE A 36 8.18 0.47 2.49
C PHE A 36 7.53 1.83 2.77
N PHE A 37 6.76 2.34 1.81
CA PHE A 37 6.31 3.73 1.76
C PHE A 37 4.86 3.86 2.23
N GLY A 38 4.62 4.71 3.24
CA GLY A 38 3.30 5.02 3.77
C GLY A 38 2.66 6.24 3.11
N ILE A 39 1.36 6.19 2.90
CA ILE A 39 0.55 7.34 2.47
C ILE A 39 -0.57 7.53 3.48
N ILE A 40 -0.60 8.68 4.14
CA ILE A 40 -1.60 9.02 5.15
C ILE A 40 -2.35 10.31 4.78
N GLY A 41 -3.49 10.53 5.41
CA GLY A 41 -4.32 11.72 5.20
C GLY A 41 -5.79 11.40 5.43
N GLN A 42 -6.61 12.43 5.57
CA GLN A 42 -8.06 12.28 5.76
C GLN A 42 -8.74 11.59 4.57
N THR A 43 -9.94 11.04 4.80
CA THR A 43 -10.80 10.56 3.72
C THR A 43 -11.08 11.71 2.74
N GLY A 44 -11.03 11.41 1.44
CA GLY A 44 -11.20 12.44 0.39
C GLY A 44 -9.95 13.30 0.11
N SER A 45 -8.80 13.04 0.76
CA SER A 45 -7.56 13.83 0.51
C SER A 45 -6.84 13.50 -0.81
N GLY A 46 -7.32 12.52 -1.61
CA GLY A 46 -6.75 12.17 -2.91
C GLY A 46 -5.87 10.92 -2.92
N LYS A 47 -5.65 10.23 -1.78
CA LYS A 47 -4.75 9.06 -1.66
C LYS A 47 -5.11 7.92 -2.64
N THR A 48 -6.37 7.47 -2.62
CA THR A 48 -6.87 6.43 -3.52
C THR A 48 -6.71 6.83 -4.98
N THR A 49 -7.06 8.07 -5.32
CA THR A 49 -6.87 8.61 -6.67
C THR A 49 -5.40 8.58 -7.07
N PHE A 50 -4.49 8.96 -6.17
CA PHE A 50 -3.05 8.92 -6.42
C PHE A 50 -2.55 7.50 -6.70
N VAL A 51 -2.88 6.53 -5.84
CA VAL A 51 -2.39 5.15 -6.02
C VAL A 51 -3.00 4.46 -7.24
N GLN A 52 -4.22 4.81 -7.64
CA GLN A 52 -4.85 4.31 -8.87
C GLN A 52 -4.16 4.83 -10.15
N HIS A 53 -3.51 5.99 -10.10
CA HIS A 53 -2.66 6.43 -11.22
C HIS A 53 -1.40 5.56 -11.33
N LEU A 54 -0.82 5.11 -10.22
CA LEU A 54 0.41 4.29 -10.25
C LEU A 54 0.24 2.95 -10.98
N ASN A 55 -0.96 2.38 -10.94
CA ASN A 55 -1.28 1.14 -11.65
C ASN A 55 -1.90 1.40 -13.05
N GLY A 56 -2.08 2.67 -13.44
CA GLY A 56 -2.69 3.05 -14.71
C GLY A 56 -4.18 2.75 -14.81
N LEU A 57 -4.89 2.60 -13.69
CA LEU A 57 -6.36 2.53 -13.63
C LEU A 57 -6.97 3.88 -13.97
N ILE A 58 -6.40 4.95 -13.44
CA ILE A 58 -6.71 6.31 -13.85
C ILE A 58 -5.57 6.78 -14.77
N LYS A 59 -5.93 7.24 -15.97
CA LYS A 59 -4.96 7.75 -16.93
C LYS A 59 -4.63 9.22 -16.64
N ILE A 60 -3.42 9.61 -16.96
CA ILE A 60 -2.99 11.00 -16.92
C ILE A 60 -3.73 11.78 -18.01
N THR A 61 -4.41 12.85 -17.60
CA THR A 61 -5.18 13.73 -18.51
C THR A 61 -4.57 15.12 -18.65
N ASN A 62 -3.69 15.51 -17.73
CA ASN A 62 -3.03 16.81 -17.72
C ASN A 62 -1.64 16.71 -18.38
N GLU A 63 -1.36 17.51 -19.39
CA GLU A 63 -0.12 17.48 -20.17
C GLU A 63 1.14 17.82 -19.34
N ASN A 64 1.00 18.57 -18.26
CA ASN A 64 2.11 18.89 -17.36
C ASN A 64 2.39 17.81 -16.31
N SER A 65 1.54 16.78 -16.25
CA SER A 65 1.68 15.67 -15.31
C SER A 65 2.50 14.55 -15.91
N ALA A 66 3.41 13.98 -15.14
CA ALA A 66 4.19 12.83 -15.56
C ALA A 66 4.29 11.81 -14.41
N ILE A 67 4.21 10.53 -14.78
CA ILE A 67 4.50 9.40 -13.88
C ILE A 67 5.45 8.47 -14.61
N GLN A 68 6.57 8.18 -13.96
CA GLN A 68 7.52 7.18 -14.43
C GLN A 68 7.71 6.11 -13.34
N ILE A 69 7.54 4.84 -13.72
CA ILE A 69 7.75 3.69 -12.85
C ILE A 69 8.72 2.74 -13.56
N GLY A 70 9.97 2.74 -13.11
CA GLY A 70 11.03 2.06 -13.84
C GLY A 70 11.11 2.52 -15.29
N GLN A 71 10.86 1.62 -16.24
CA GLN A 71 10.87 1.92 -17.68
C GLN A 71 9.54 2.49 -18.21
N PHE A 72 8.45 2.40 -17.43
CA PHE A 72 7.11 2.78 -17.88
C PHE A 72 6.90 4.29 -17.68
N LYS A 73 6.59 5.01 -18.76
CA LYS A 73 6.19 6.42 -18.74
C LYS A 73 4.70 6.51 -19.03
N LEU A 74 3.90 6.76 -18.00
CA LEU A 74 2.44 6.66 -18.06
C LEU A 74 1.80 7.81 -18.86
N GLN A 75 2.50 8.92 -19.05
CA GLN A 75 2.08 10.03 -19.92
C GLN A 75 2.19 9.72 -21.41
N ASP A 76 2.96 8.70 -21.79
CA ASP A 76 3.15 8.33 -23.19
C ASP A 76 1.90 7.63 -23.74
N LYS A 77 1.41 8.06 -24.90
CA LYS A 77 0.23 7.45 -25.57
C LYS A 77 0.41 5.96 -25.88
N LYS A 78 1.66 5.51 -26.02
CA LYS A 78 2.03 4.12 -26.32
C LYS A 78 2.53 3.38 -25.09
N CYS A 79 2.21 3.84 -23.87
CA CYS A 79 2.60 3.15 -22.64
C CYS A 79 2.06 1.71 -22.64
N ASP A 80 2.93 0.75 -22.36
CA ASP A 80 2.55 -0.64 -22.16
C ASP A 80 1.91 -0.82 -20.76
N TYR A 81 0.59 -0.60 -20.68
CA TYR A 81 -0.15 -0.76 -19.45
C TYR A 81 -0.30 -2.24 -19.01
N LEU A 82 -0.18 -3.19 -19.94
CA LEU A 82 -0.21 -4.60 -19.57
C LEU A 82 1.07 -4.98 -18.83
N GLY A 83 2.22 -4.64 -19.38
CA GLY A 83 3.51 -4.83 -18.74
C GLY A 83 3.64 -4.04 -17.42
N LEU A 84 3.09 -2.81 -17.38
CA LEU A 84 3.03 -2.03 -16.13
C LEU A 84 2.29 -2.79 -15.02
N ARG A 85 1.08 -3.30 -15.31
CA ARG A 85 0.25 -4.01 -14.31
C ARG A 85 0.83 -5.35 -13.88
N ALA A 86 1.60 -6.00 -14.72
CA ALA A 86 2.36 -7.18 -14.34
C ALA A 86 3.46 -6.84 -13.31
N LYS A 87 4.04 -5.62 -13.36
CA LYS A 87 5.11 -5.17 -12.48
C LYS A 87 4.62 -4.34 -11.28
N VAL A 88 3.45 -3.74 -11.38
CA VAL A 88 2.83 -2.92 -10.33
C VAL A 88 1.51 -3.58 -9.92
N GLY A 89 1.58 -4.50 -8.95
CA GLY A 89 0.41 -5.14 -8.36
C GLY A 89 -0.37 -4.15 -7.49
N MET A 90 -1.70 -4.22 -7.53
CA MET A 90 -2.56 -3.38 -6.72
C MET A 90 -3.59 -4.21 -5.95
N VAL A 91 -3.62 -4.01 -4.64
CA VAL A 91 -4.61 -4.58 -3.72
C VAL A 91 -5.52 -3.44 -3.27
N PHE A 92 -6.81 -3.53 -3.60
CA PHE A 92 -7.80 -2.52 -3.21
C PHE A 92 -8.34 -2.73 -1.81
N GLN A 93 -9.05 -1.75 -1.31
CA GLN A 93 -9.85 -1.89 -0.10
C GLN A 93 -10.90 -2.99 -0.32
N TYR A 94 -11.01 -3.93 0.64
CA TYR A 94 -11.86 -5.12 0.53
C TYR A 94 -11.58 -5.98 -0.72
N PRO A 95 -10.34 -6.51 -0.86
CA PRO A 95 -9.92 -7.23 -2.06
C PRO A 95 -10.73 -8.49 -2.32
N GLU A 96 -11.39 -9.05 -1.30
CA GLU A 96 -12.33 -10.17 -1.40
C GLU A 96 -13.54 -9.93 -2.31
N HIS A 97 -13.88 -8.67 -2.60
CA HIS A 97 -14.95 -8.33 -3.54
C HIS A 97 -14.52 -8.41 -5.00
N GLN A 98 -13.24 -8.66 -5.27
CA GLN A 98 -12.69 -8.77 -6.63
C GLN A 98 -12.67 -10.21 -7.16
N LEU A 99 -13.03 -11.19 -6.33
CA LEU A 99 -13.09 -12.60 -6.71
C LEU A 99 -14.29 -12.84 -7.63
N PHE A 100 -14.05 -13.53 -8.75
CA PHE A 100 -15.07 -13.71 -9.79
C PHE A 100 -15.05 -15.08 -10.47
N ALA A 101 -13.98 -15.87 -10.35
CA ALA A 101 -13.84 -17.15 -11.03
C ALA A 101 -14.64 -18.26 -10.33
N GLU A 102 -14.83 -19.39 -11.04
CA GLU A 102 -15.52 -20.56 -10.50
C GLU A 102 -14.71 -21.27 -9.42
N THR A 103 -13.37 -21.30 -9.58
CA THR A 103 -12.46 -21.94 -8.62
C THR A 103 -11.39 -20.95 -8.12
N VAL A 104 -10.84 -21.22 -6.94
CA VAL A 104 -9.69 -20.49 -6.39
C VAL A 104 -8.49 -20.57 -7.32
N PHE A 105 -8.26 -21.74 -7.93
CA PHE A 105 -7.17 -21.91 -8.88
C PHE A 105 -7.29 -20.96 -10.07
N GLU A 106 -8.47 -20.89 -10.66
CA GLU A 106 -8.72 -20.04 -11.84
C GLU A 106 -8.62 -18.56 -11.50
N ASP A 107 -9.13 -18.16 -10.34
CA ASP A 107 -9.06 -16.78 -9.88
C ASP A 107 -7.61 -16.32 -9.71
N VAL A 108 -6.79 -17.13 -9.04
CA VAL A 108 -5.36 -16.83 -8.86
C VAL A 108 -4.58 -16.93 -10.18
N ALA A 109 -4.88 -17.93 -11.05
CA ALA A 109 -4.21 -18.09 -12.34
C ALA A 109 -4.53 -16.98 -13.35
N PHE A 110 -5.60 -16.23 -13.14
CA PHE A 110 -6.08 -15.21 -14.09
C PHE A 110 -5.01 -14.18 -14.46
N ALA A 111 -4.24 -13.68 -13.48
CA ALA A 111 -3.17 -12.73 -13.74
C ALA A 111 -2.08 -13.33 -14.65
N LEU A 112 -1.66 -14.57 -14.39
CA LEU A 112 -0.64 -15.24 -15.22
C LEU A 112 -1.11 -15.45 -16.66
N LYS A 113 -2.34 -15.94 -16.84
CA LYS A 113 -2.91 -16.18 -18.17
C LYS A 113 -2.99 -14.91 -19.02
N ASN A 114 -3.16 -13.74 -18.37
CA ASN A 114 -3.23 -12.44 -19.06
C ASN A 114 -1.88 -11.79 -19.28
N PHE A 115 -0.97 -11.86 -18.30
CA PHE A 115 0.32 -11.19 -18.38
C PHE A 115 1.39 -12.03 -19.09
N GLU A 116 1.28 -13.35 -19.01
CA GLU A 116 2.24 -14.30 -19.56
C GLU A 116 1.51 -15.40 -20.36
N PRO A 117 0.84 -15.07 -21.49
CA PRO A 117 -0.05 -16.00 -22.22
C PRO A 117 0.66 -17.24 -22.79
N ASN A 118 1.99 -17.21 -22.88
CA ASN A 118 2.80 -18.33 -23.36
C ASN A 118 3.31 -19.24 -22.23
N LEU A 119 2.90 -19.00 -20.99
CA LEU A 119 3.33 -19.80 -19.85
C LEU A 119 2.72 -21.20 -19.92
N GLY A 120 3.52 -22.25 -19.69
CA GLY A 120 3.05 -23.63 -19.69
C GLY A 120 2.16 -23.95 -18.49
N GLU A 121 1.22 -24.89 -18.66
CA GLU A 121 0.26 -25.26 -17.61
C GLU A 121 0.94 -25.72 -16.30
N VAL A 122 2.03 -26.45 -16.39
CA VAL A 122 2.79 -26.94 -15.23
C VAL A 122 3.34 -25.75 -14.42
N GLU A 123 3.92 -24.77 -15.12
CA GLU A 123 4.45 -23.57 -14.47
C GLU A 123 3.36 -22.71 -13.86
N ILE A 124 2.21 -22.55 -14.54
CA ILE A 124 1.03 -21.89 -13.98
C ILE A 124 0.60 -22.58 -12.69
N GLN A 125 0.51 -23.90 -12.68
CA GLN A 125 0.12 -24.69 -11.52
C GLN A 125 1.09 -24.49 -10.34
N ASP A 126 2.39 -24.49 -10.60
CA ASP A 126 3.40 -24.32 -9.56
C ASP A 126 3.40 -22.90 -8.98
N ARG A 127 3.26 -21.89 -9.84
CA ARG A 127 3.19 -20.49 -9.39
C ARG A 127 1.91 -20.19 -8.61
N VAL A 128 0.77 -20.74 -9.05
CA VAL A 128 -0.51 -20.62 -8.32
C VAL A 128 -0.43 -21.32 -6.96
N ARG A 129 0.15 -22.54 -6.91
CA ARG A 129 0.39 -23.23 -5.63
C ARG A 129 1.23 -22.39 -4.69
N SER A 130 2.38 -21.91 -5.17
CA SER A 130 3.29 -21.08 -4.39
C SER A 130 2.59 -19.82 -3.84
N ALA A 131 1.82 -19.12 -4.66
CA ALA A 131 1.11 -17.91 -4.24
C ALA A 131 0.03 -18.20 -3.18
N ILE A 132 -0.72 -19.30 -3.32
CA ILE A 132 -1.75 -19.71 -2.35
C ILE A 132 -1.11 -20.12 -1.01
N GLU A 133 0.00 -20.86 -1.05
CA GLU A 133 0.72 -21.28 0.15
C GLU A 133 1.40 -20.10 0.86
N MET A 134 1.93 -19.15 0.10
CA MET A 134 2.55 -17.92 0.62
C MET A 134 1.56 -17.07 1.43
N VAL A 135 0.31 -16.98 1.01
CA VAL A 135 -0.73 -16.30 1.80
C VAL A 135 -1.26 -17.15 2.96
N GLY A 136 -0.65 -18.31 3.26
CA GLY A 136 -0.97 -19.17 4.39
C GLY A 136 -2.23 -20.02 4.19
N LEU A 137 -2.59 -20.34 2.94
CA LEU A 137 -3.67 -21.27 2.62
C LEU A 137 -3.11 -22.62 2.18
N ASN A 138 -3.82 -23.70 2.50
CA ASN A 138 -3.47 -25.03 2.02
C ASN A 138 -4.00 -25.21 0.59
N TYR A 139 -3.10 -25.23 -0.39
CA TYR A 139 -3.44 -25.35 -1.81
C TYR A 139 -4.38 -26.50 -2.11
N GLN A 140 -4.07 -27.73 -1.63
CA GLN A 140 -4.88 -28.91 -1.93
C GLN A 140 -6.31 -28.83 -1.36
N LYS A 141 -6.51 -28.08 -0.29
CA LYS A 141 -7.82 -27.91 0.35
C LYS A 141 -8.70 -26.86 -0.32
N VAL A 142 -8.08 -25.89 -1.03
CA VAL A 142 -8.82 -24.72 -1.52
C VAL A 142 -8.86 -24.59 -3.03
N LYS A 143 -7.93 -25.18 -3.78
CA LYS A 143 -7.75 -24.94 -5.23
C LYS A 143 -9.00 -25.16 -6.08
N ASP A 144 -9.76 -26.23 -5.77
CA ASP A 144 -10.95 -26.64 -6.52
C ASP A 144 -12.27 -26.08 -5.92
N LYS A 145 -12.18 -25.34 -4.82
CA LYS A 145 -13.37 -24.71 -4.21
C LYS A 145 -13.75 -23.43 -4.92
N SER A 146 -15.03 -23.11 -4.88
CA SER A 146 -15.48 -21.77 -5.24
C SER A 146 -14.93 -20.74 -4.24
N PRO A 147 -14.36 -19.61 -4.71
CA PRO A 147 -13.96 -18.53 -3.81
C PRO A 147 -15.11 -18.08 -2.90
N PHE A 148 -16.35 -18.18 -3.36
CA PHE A 148 -17.55 -17.73 -2.63
C PHE A 148 -17.90 -18.61 -1.42
N GLU A 149 -17.41 -19.86 -1.38
CA GLU A 149 -17.58 -20.79 -0.26
C GLU A 149 -16.58 -20.56 0.89
N LEU A 150 -15.57 -19.73 0.66
CA LEU A 150 -14.51 -19.45 1.63
C LEU A 150 -14.97 -18.45 2.71
N SER A 151 -14.34 -18.51 3.90
CA SER A 151 -14.50 -17.45 4.91
C SER A 151 -13.94 -16.11 4.39
N GLY A 152 -14.40 -14.99 4.95
CA GLY A 152 -13.94 -13.65 4.53
C GLY A 152 -12.42 -13.49 4.56
N GLY A 153 -11.76 -13.99 5.62
CA GLY A 153 -10.31 -13.98 5.70
C GLY A 153 -9.61 -14.85 4.65
N GLN A 154 -10.20 -16.00 4.29
CA GLN A 154 -9.69 -16.84 3.21
C GLN A 154 -9.89 -16.19 1.84
N LYS A 155 -11.07 -15.60 1.56
CA LYS A 155 -11.34 -14.81 0.33
C LYS A 155 -10.30 -13.74 0.13
N ARG A 156 -10.03 -12.96 1.18
CA ARG A 156 -9.02 -11.90 1.15
C ARG A 156 -7.63 -12.42 0.81
N ARG A 157 -7.22 -13.54 1.42
CA ARG A 157 -5.94 -14.20 1.12
C ARG A 157 -5.87 -14.69 -0.33
N VAL A 158 -6.95 -15.24 -0.87
CA VAL A 158 -7.04 -15.64 -2.29
C VAL A 158 -6.89 -14.42 -3.21
N ALA A 159 -7.59 -13.32 -2.94
CA ALA A 159 -7.47 -12.10 -3.72
C ALA A 159 -6.03 -11.54 -3.72
N ILE A 160 -5.34 -11.59 -2.57
CA ILE A 160 -3.93 -11.21 -2.48
C ILE A 160 -3.06 -12.18 -3.30
N ALA A 161 -3.31 -13.50 -3.22
CA ALA A 161 -2.61 -14.49 -4.02
C ALA A 161 -2.74 -14.21 -5.52
N GLY A 162 -3.93 -13.80 -5.99
CA GLY A 162 -4.19 -13.39 -7.37
C GLY A 162 -3.36 -12.18 -7.83
N VAL A 163 -2.97 -11.28 -6.92
CA VAL A 163 -2.08 -10.16 -7.24
C VAL A 163 -0.61 -10.59 -7.22
N ILE A 164 -0.18 -11.34 -6.20
CA ILE A 164 1.24 -11.67 -6.00
C ILE A 164 1.73 -12.81 -6.90
N VAL A 165 0.84 -13.60 -7.49
CA VAL A 165 1.19 -14.70 -8.41
C VAL A 165 2.01 -14.23 -9.62
N ALA A 166 1.78 -13.00 -10.08
CA ALA A 166 2.54 -12.35 -11.15
C ALA A 166 3.93 -11.85 -10.70
N ARG A 167 4.27 -11.98 -9.42
CA ARG A 167 5.53 -11.49 -8.82
C ARG A 167 5.81 -10.01 -9.14
N PRO A 168 4.92 -9.09 -8.74
CA PRO A 168 5.11 -7.67 -8.99
C PRO A 168 6.36 -7.14 -8.27
N GLU A 169 7.05 -6.17 -8.88
CA GLU A 169 8.19 -5.50 -8.25
C GLU A 169 7.76 -4.35 -7.32
N VAL A 170 6.61 -3.74 -7.61
CA VAL A 170 5.96 -2.74 -6.78
C VAL A 170 4.60 -3.27 -6.35
N LEU A 171 4.31 -3.25 -5.06
CA LEU A 171 3.00 -3.63 -4.52
C LEU A 171 2.34 -2.41 -3.90
N VAL A 172 1.21 -2.01 -4.46
CA VAL A 172 0.38 -0.90 -3.98
C VAL A 172 -0.82 -1.46 -3.24
N LEU A 173 -1.05 -0.97 -2.02
CA LEU A 173 -2.13 -1.46 -1.17
C LEU A 173 -2.95 -0.26 -0.66
N ASP A 174 -4.24 -0.24 -0.99
CA ASP A 174 -5.17 0.80 -0.54
C ASP A 174 -6.01 0.27 0.62
N GLU A 175 -5.72 0.73 1.85
CA GLU A 175 -6.39 0.32 3.10
C GLU A 175 -6.52 -1.21 3.28
N PRO A 176 -5.44 -1.97 3.08
CA PRO A 176 -5.53 -3.42 2.94
C PRO A 176 -5.84 -4.15 4.26
N ALA A 177 -5.70 -3.50 5.40
CA ALA A 177 -5.98 -4.05 6.72
C ALA A 177 -7.36 -3.64 7.27
N ALA A 178 -8.16 -2.89 6.50
CA ALA A 178 -9.50 -2.48 6.92
C ALA A 178 -10.40 -3.68 7.22
N GLY A 179 -11.08 -3.66 8.38
CA GLY A 179 -11.99 -4.74 8.79
C GLY A 179 -11.32 -6.02 9.30
N LEU A 180 -9.98 -6.09 9.38
CA LEU A 180 -9.29 -7.20 10.01
C LEU A 180 -9.30 -7.05 11.54
N ASP A 181 -9.43 -8.18 12.24
CA ASP A 181 -9.16 -8.26 13.67
C ASP A 181 -7.66 -8.04 13.97
N PRO A 182 -7.26 -7.83 15.23
CA PRO A 182 -5.87 -7.55 15.58
C PRO A 182 -4.90 -8.66 15.15
N GLN A 183 -5.31 -9.93 15.23
CA GLN A 183 -4.46 -11.05 14.83
C GLN A 183 -4.33 -11.13 13.31
N GLY A 184 -5.43 -11.02 12.57
CA GLY A 184 -5.44 -11.00 11.10
C GLY A 184 -4.62 -9.86 10.54
N LYS A 185 -4.63 -8.68 11.18
CA LYS A 185 -3.80 -7.53 10.82
C LYS A 185 -2.31 -7.84 11.02
N LYS A 186 -1.93 -8.43 12.16
CA LYS A 186 -0.55 -8.83 12.43
C LYS A 186 -0.05 -9.85 11.41
N ASP A 187 -0.86 -10.87 11.11
CA ASP A 187 -0.50 -11.89 10.13
C ASP A 187 -0.36 -11.31 8.72
N PHE A 188 -1.24 -10.37 8.37
CA PHE A 188 -1.16 -9.66 7.09
C PHE A 188 0.12 -8.81 6.96
N LEU A 189 0.48 -8.05 7.99
CA LEU A 189 1.70 -7.25 7.99
C LEU A 189 2.95 -8.13 7.92
N LYS A 190 2.94 -9.29 8.61
CA LYS A 190 4.01 -10.28 8.49
C LYS A 190 4.13 -10.80 7.06
N LEU A 191 3.00 -11.09 6.39
CA LEU A 191 2.99 -11.48 4.99
C LEU A 191 3.63 -10.40 4.11
N LEU A 192 3.30 -9.12 4.30
CA LEU A 192 3.91 -8.02 3.52
C LEU A 192 5.43 -7.96 3.68
N HIS A 193 5.96 -8.18 4.88
CA HIS A 193 7.41 -8.25 5.09
C HIS A 193 8.02 -9.44 4.36
N THR A 194 7.42 -10.63 4.43
CA THR A 194 7.89 -11.79 3.68
C THR A 194 7.90 -11.52 2.17
N LEU A 195 6.84 -10.91 1.63
CA LEU A 195 6.80 -10.52 0.21
C LEU A 195 7.90 -9.53 -0.17
N HIS A 196 8.16 -8.55 0.72
CA HIS A 196 9.19 -7.54 0.51
C HIS A 196 10.61 -8.13 0.52
N GLU A 197 10.85 -9.13 1.36
CA GLU A 197 12.11 -9.86 1.43
C GLU A 197 12.33 -10.79 0.22
N GLU A 198 11.26 -11.41 -0.29
CA GLU A 198 11.38 -12.41 -1.36
C GLU A 198 11.45 -11.83 -2.78
N PHE A 199 10.53 -10.93 -3.16
CA PHE A 199 10.48 -10.43 -4.55
C PHE A 199 9.86 -9.05 -4.74
N VAL A 200 9.05 -8.55 -3.81
CA VAL A 200 8.47 -7.21 -3.92
C VAL A 200 9.50 -6.18 -3.50
N LYS A 201 10.08 -5.48 -4.47
CA LYS A 201 11.14 -4.50 -4.17
C LYS A 201 10.63 -3.25 -3.46
N THR A 202 9.40 -2.81 -3.72
CA THR A 202 8.84 -1.58 -3.16
C THR A 202 7.41 -1.82 -2.74
N ILE A 203 7.04 -1.46 -1.51
CA ILE A 203 5.68 -1.52 -1.00
C ILE A 203 5.18 -0.10 -0.78
N ILE A 204 3.97 0.20 -1.29
CA ILE A 204 3.27 1.46 -1.08
C ILE A 204 1.96 1.14 -0.38
N ILE A 205 1.79 1.60 0.86
CA ILE A 205 0.60 1.33 1.65
C ILE A 205 -0.14 2.62 2.00
N VAL A 206 -1.40 2.70 1.62
CA VAL A 206 -2.33 3.71 2.14
C VAL A 206 -2.95 3.17 3.42
N SER A 207 -2.87 3.90 4.51
CA SER A 207 -3.50 3.50 5.77
C SER A 207 -3.88 4.70 6.62
N HIS A 208 -4.97 4.56 7.36
CA HIS A 208 -5.38 5.46 8.44
C HIS A 208 -4.88 4.99 9.81
N ASP A 209 -4.22 3.84 9.89
CA ASP A 209 -3.62 3.34 11.13
C ASP A 209 -2.18 3.83 11.28
N MET A 210 -2.00 4.84 12.10
CA MET A 210 -0.70 5.46 12.33
C MET A 210 0.30 4.52 13.02
N ASN A 211 -0.17 3.50 13.74
CA ASN A 211 0.73 2.49 14.32
C ASN A 211 1.33 1.61 13.24
N VAL A 212 0.54 1.19 12.23
CA VAL A 212 1.06 0.44 11.08
C VAL A 212 2.12 1.26 10.34
N ILE A 213 1.83 2.54 10.11
CA ILE A 213 2.77 3.43 9.42
C ILE A 213 4.07 3.59 10.20
N SER A 214 3.99 3.85 11.51
CA SER A 214 5.18 4.06 12.33
C SER A 214 6.03 2.82 12.54
N GLU A 215 5.42 1.63 12.57
CA GLU A 215 6.12 0.37 12.79
C GLU A 215 6.77 -0.20 11.52
N HIS A 216 6.18 0.03 10.34
CA HIS A 216 6.53 -0.70 9.15
C HIS A 216 7.07 0.16 8.00
N CYS A 217 6.73 1.47 7.96
CA CYS A 217 7.14 2.31 6.85
C CYS A 217 8.52 2.96 7.08
N THR A 218 9.32 2.99 6.01
CA THR A 218 10.61 3.71 6.00
C THR A 218 10.42 5.20 5.77
N LYS A 219 9.41 5.56 4.96
CA LYS A 219 9.00 6.94 4.69
C LYS A 219 7.48 7.06 4.61
N VAL A 220 7.00 8.28 4.78
CA VAL A 220 5.58 8.64 4.79
C VAL A 220 5.34 9.92 4.01
N ALA A 221 4.30 9.95 3.18
CA ALA A 221 3.73 11.17 2.61
C ALA A 221 2.38 11.48 3.25
N VAL A 222 2.18 12.74 3.60
CA VAL A 222 0.93 13.26 4.19
C VAL A 222 0.13 13.99 3.13
N PHE A 223 -1.06 13.47 2.80
CA PHE A 223 -1.98 14.06 1.84
C PHE A 223 -3.05 14.89 2.53
N SER A 224 -3.33 16.07 1.98
CA SER A 224 -4.46 16.92 2.37
C SER A 224 -4.97 17.71 1.17
N SER A 225 -6.29 17.68 0.93
CA SER A 225 -6.94 18.45 -0.13
C SER A 225 -6.26 18.30 -1.50
N GLY A 226 -5.90 17.07 -1.88
CA GLY A 226 -5.26 16.77 -3.15
C GLY A 226 -3.78 17.13 -3.24
N LYS A 227 -3.14 17.57 -2.16
CA LYS A 227 -1.73 17.98 -2.12
C LYS A 227 -0.93 17.14 -1.13
N ILE A 228 0.39 17.09 -1.33
CA ILE A 228 1.32 16.57 -0.32
C ILE A 228 1.75 17.71 0.59
N CYS A 229 1.49 17.55 1.90
CA CYS A 229 1.84 18.53 2.92
C CYS A 229 3.19 18.26 3.57
N ALA A 230 3.61 17.01 3.63
CA ALA A 230 4.91 16.60 4.18
C ALA A 230 5.34 15.25 3.61
N VAL A 231 6.65 15.04 3.51
CA VAL A 231 7.29 13.75 3.23
C VAL A 231 8.50 13.62 4.15
N GLY A 232 8.65 12.46 4.78
CA GLY A 232 9.78 12.19 5.68
C GLY A 232 9.71 10.81 6.30
N THR A 233 10.61 10.51 7.22
CA THR A 233 10.49 9.30 8.06
C THR A 233 9.27 9.43 8.99
N PRO A 234 8.70 8.31 9.48
CA PRO A 234 7.61 8.37 10.46
C PRO A 234 7.93 9.30 11.63
N LYS A 235 9.17 9.24 12.18
CA LYS A 235 9.64 10.12 13.26
C LYS A 235 9.56 11.60 12.86
N GLN A 236 10.04 11.98 11.68
CA GLN A 236 9.99 13.36 11.20
C GLN A 236 8.56 13.88 11.04
N VAL A 237 7.69 13.04 10.46
CA VAL A 237 6.30 13.42 10.20
C VAL A 237 5.49 13.52 11.49
N PHE A 238 5.55 12.51 12.38
CA PHE A 238 4.73 12.47 13.58
C PHE A 238 5.26 13.34 14.74
N ASN A 239 6.52 13.80 14.70
CA ASN A 239 7.02 14.81 15.63
C ASN A 239 6.61 16.24 15.26
N ASN A 240 6.08 16.46 14.06
CA ASN A 240 5.46 17.73 13.68
C ASN A 240 4.01 17.77 14.19
N TYR A 241 3.84 17.91 15.49
CA TYR A 241 2.53 17.89 16.16
C TYR A 241 1.57 18.95 15.61
N GLU A 242 2.07 20.14 15.29
CA GLU A 242 1.25 21.24 14.73
C GLU A 242 0.65 20.83 13.36
N LEU A 243 1.44 20.19 12.49
CA LEU A 243 0.96 19.69 11.22
C LEU A 243 -0.11 18.61 11.42
N ILE A 244 0.15 17.63 12.29
CA ILE A 244 -0.75 16.52 12.56
C ILE A 244 -2.08 17.01 13.13
N GLU A 245 -2.05 17.93 14.11
CA GLU A 245 -3.24 18.54 14.70
C GLU A 245 -4.02 19.38 13.67
N ARG A 246 -3.33 20.24 12.89
CA ARG A 246 -3.95 21.04 11.83
C ARG A 246 -4.66 20.20 10.78
N LEU A 247 -4.09 19.03 10.45
CA LEU A 247 -4.65 18.11 9.48
C LEU A 247 -5.66 17.14 10.12
N ASN A 248 -5.94 17.27 11.41
CA ASN A 248 -6.83 16.40 12.20
C ASN A 248 -6.50 14.90 11.96
N LEU A 249 -5.21 14.57 11.99
CA LEU A 249 -4.69 13.22 11.91
C LEU A 249 -4.38 12.70 13.31
N ASP A 250 -4.45 11.39 13.49
CA ASP A 250 -4.07 10.76 14.75
C ASP A 250 -2.54 10.55 14.81
N LEU A 251 -2.03 10.34 16.02
CA LEU A 251 -0.63 10.00 16.29
C LEU A 251 -0.50 8.50 16.57
N PRO A 252 0.63 7.87 16.22
CA PRO A 252 0.97 6.55 16.73
C PRO A 252 0.98 6.54 18.26
N THR A 253 0.66 5.38 18.85
CA THR A 253 0.60 5.22 20.31
C THR A 253 1.92 5.63 20.98
N THR A 254 3.06 5.26 20.42
CA THR A 254 4.39 5.65 20.89
C THR A 254 4.59 7.15 20.88
N ALA A 255 4.22 7.84 19.80
CA ALA A 255 4.30 9.29 19.69
C ALA A 255 3.40 10.00 20.72
N LYS A 256 2.17 9.49 20.98
CA LYS A 256 1.28 10.01 22.03
C LYS A 256 1.92 9.91 23.40
N ILE A 257 2.58 8.78 23.71
CA ILE A 257 3.24 8.56 25.00
C ILE A 257 4.46 9.49 25.11
N ILE A 258 5.31 9.58 24.08
CA ILE A 258 6.47 10.47 24.04
C ILE A 258 6.06 11.93 24.28
N LYS A 259 4.99 12.40 23.59
CA LYS A 259 4.44 13.76 23.80
C LYS A 259 4.07 13.99 25.26
N LYS A 260 3.34 13.06 25.90
CA LYS A 260 2.94 13.16 27.30
C LYS A 260 4.12 13.11 28.27
N LEU A 261 5.16 12.32 27.98
CA LEU A 261 6.38 12.27 28.78
C LEU A 261 7.14 13.59 28.71
N LYS A 262 7.23 14.19 27.52
CA LYS A 262 7.86 15.50 27.30
C LYS A 262 7.16 16.60 28.08
N GLU A 263 5.82 16.60 28.13
CA GLU A 263 5.03 17.55 28.96
C GLU A 263 5.34 17.44 30.47
N LYS A 264 5.85 16.28 30.93
CA LYS A 264 6.30 16.03 32.31
C LYS A 264 7.80 16.23 32.49
N GLY A 265 8.50 16.80 31.51
CA GLY A 265 9.95 17.03 31.56
C GLY A 265 10.81 15.80 31.26
N ILE A 266 10.21 14.70 30.80
CA ILE A 266 10.93 13.48 30.43
C ILE A 266 11.11 13.44 28.92
N GLU A 267 12.30 13.71 28.44
CA GLU A 267 12.62 13.64 27.02
C GLU A 267 13.03 12.22 26.62
N ILE A 268 12.36 11.66 25.62
CA ILE A 268 12.68 10.38 24.98
C ILE A 268 12.90 10.66 23.49
N ASP A 269 14.07 10.33 23.00
CA ASP A 269 14.41 10.40 21.57
C ASP A 269 14.68 9.00 21.04
N CYS A 270 13.73 8.47 20.25
CA CYS A 270 13.82 7.17 19.62
C CYS A 270 12.99 7.15 18.34
N ASP A 271 13.15 6.11 17.53
CA ASP A 271 12.20 5.83 16.47
C ASP A 271 10.85 5.39 17.07
N LEU A 272 9.77 5.66 16.34
CA LEU A 272 8.42 5.49 16.85
C LEU A 272 7.93 4.05 16.87
N THR A 273 8.82 3.06 16.64
CA THR A 273 8.49 1.65 16.79
C THR A 273 8.38 1.29 18.29
N VAL A 274 7.52 0.35 18.62
CA VAL A 274 7.36 -0.12 20.01
C VAL A 274 8.69 -0.67 20.55
N LYS A 275 9.45 -1.39 19.71
CA LYS A 275 10.75 -1.97 20.10
C LYS A 275 11.76 -0.89 20.54
N GLU A 276 11.95 0.14 19.73
CA GLU A 276 12.91 1.21 20.03
C GLU A 276 12.43 2.08 21.18
N PHE A 277 11.12 2.32 21.29
CA PHE A 277 10.55 3.03 22.43
C PHE A 277 10.79 2.30 23.76
N VAL A 278 10.51 0.99 23.82
CA VAL A 278 10.75 0.17 25.03
C VAL A 278 12.23 0.15 25.40
N LYS A 279 13.13 0.05 24.42
CA LYS A 279 14.57 0.13 24.63
C LYS A 279 14.96 1.49 25.24
N ALA A 280 14.52 2.60 24.65
CA ALA A 280 14.83 3.94 25.14
C ALA A 280 14.31 4.22 26.57
N ILE A 281 13.14 3.66 26.94
CA ILE A 281 12.64 3.74 28.33
C ILE A 281 13.52 2.95 29.29
N LYS A 282 13.94 1.73 28.95
CA LYS A 282 14.84 0.91 29.80
C LYS A 282 16.17 1.60 30.02
N ASP A 283 16.82 2.05 28.94
CA ASP A 283 18.12 2.73 28.98
C ASP A 283 18.05 4.02 29.85
N LYS A 284 16.88 4.67 29.90
CA LYS A 284 16.70 5.87 30.74
C LYS A 284 16.36 5.52 32.18
N GLY A 285 15.62 4.46 32.44
CA GLY A 285 15.31 3.97 33.81
C GLY A 285 16.52 3.42 34.55
N GLU A 286 17.53 2.91 33.83
CA GLU A 286 18.80 2.49 34.42
C GLU A 286 19.73 3.67 34.82
N ARG A 287 19.41 4.89 34.35
CA ARG A 287 20.16 6.14 34.64
C ARG A 287 19.51 7.01 35.70
N LEU A 288 18.34 6.64 36.21
CA LEU A 288 17.62 7.25 37.30
C LEU A 288 17.79 6.45 38.61
#